data_3fa5547f3fa414f80ec30ff19e08f239
#
_entry.id   3fa5547f3fa414f80ec30ff19e08f239
#
_cell.length_a   1.000
_cell.length_b   1.000
_cell.length_c   1.000
_cell.angle_alpha   90.00
_cell.angle_beta   90.00
_cell.angle_gamma   90.00
#
_symmetry.space_group_name_H-M   'P 1'
#
loop_
_entity.id
_entity.type
_entity.pdbx_description
1 polymer ?
#
loop_
_entity_poly.entity_id
_entity_poly.type
_entity_poly.pdbx_seq_one_letter_code
_entity_poly.pdbx_strand_id
1 'polypeptide(L)'
;MSSYIDVVHPERHAPYLDIPDDVVDYLHYLDFVKLRSPRTVNGYYLDLRGFFRYMIQRWQRVADDTPPEEIDLTGITTADIRTITKHDIFDFLDHARSADNGPKARARKLSALKGFFNYMCTQVNRLPANPTENISLGSPARALPKYLTRDEAVTLLSNIQSDFYERDYCILTLFLNCGMRLAELVTIDMGDFRDDTIRIVGKGSKERLVYLNDACLDALQRYKKVRTSLPNLVDRDALFVSKRTGKRLSARRIEQIVARCLQSAGLSGRGFSPHKLRHTAATLMYQGGVDMLALKEILGHENVSTTQIYTHINREQLKKA
;
A
#
# COMPACT_ATOMS: atom_id res chain seq x y z
N MET A 1 12.58 34.28 -7.50
CA MET A 1 13.60 33.32 -7.98
C MET A 1 12.83 32.08 -8.49
N SER A 2 12.88 31.84 -9.78
CA SER A 2 12.30 30.61 -10.36
C SER A 2 12.92 29.41 -9.66
N SER A 3 12.14 28.39 -9.28
CA SER A 3 12.70 27.20 -8.64
C SER A 3 13.61 26.49 -9.65
N TYR A 4 14.65 25.79 -9.17
CA TYR A 4 15.54 25.01 -10.02
C TYR A 4 14.79 24.08 -10.99
N ILE A 5 13.61 23.66 -10.60
CA ILE A 5 12.73 22.72 -11.29
C ILE A 5 12.00 23.39 -12.48
N ASP A 6 11.63 24.68 -12.36
CA ASP A 6 11.01 25.44 -13.46
C ASP A 6 11.94 25.54 -14.68
N VAL A 7 13.25 25.51 -14.44
CA VAL A 7 14.27 25.60 -15.49
C VAL A 7 14.53 24.26 -16.16
N VAL A 8 14.38 23.14 -15.42
CA VAL A 8 14.82 21.81 -15.89
C VAL A 8 13.67 20.93 -16.40
N HIS A 9 12.45 21.10 -15.85
CA HIS A 9 11.29 20.24 -16.20
C HIS A 9 9.94 20.98 -16.08
N PRO A 10 9.63 21.94 -16.95
CA PRO A 10 8.41 22.73 -16.87
C PRO A 10 7.12 21.89 -16.98
N GLU A 11 7.16 20.76 -17.70
CA GLU A 11 5.99 19.87 -17.83
C GLU A 11 5.67 19.04 -16.60
N ARG A 12 6.55 18.97 -15.59
CA ARG A 12 6.36 18.16 -14.36
C ARG A 12 5.63 18.89 -13.23
N HIS A 13 5.41 20.20 -13.36
CA HIS A 13 4.62 20.99 -12.40
C HIS A 13 3.11 20.75 -12.52
N ALA A 14 2.62 20.26 -13.64
CA ALA A 14 1.21 20.15 -13.94
C ALA A 14 0.32 19.53 -12.85
N PRO A 15 0.71 18.50 -12.09
CA PRO A 15 -0.16 17.94 -11.05
C PRO A 15 -0.16 18.71 -9.73
N TYR A 16 0.72 19.71 -9.52
CA TYR A 16 0.94 20.36 -8.20
C TYR A 16 0.81 21.87 -8.23
N LEU A 17 0.04 22.43 -9.17
CA LEU A 17 -0.13 23.88 -9.37
C LEU A 17 -0.92 24.59 -8.27
N ASP A 18 -1.54 23.87 -7.35
CA ASP A 18 -2.46 24.38 -6.33
C ASP A 18 -1.90 24.28 -4.90
N ILE A 19 -0.59 24.25 -4.74
CA ILE A 19 0.10 24.17 -3.44
C ILE A 19 1.32 25.09 -3.40
N PRO A 20 1.84 25.44 -2.20
CA PRO A 20 3.01 26.31 -2.05
C PRO A 20 4.26 25.74 -2.74
N ASP A 21 5.13 26.61 -3.29
CA ASP A 21 6.37 26.21 -3.96
C ASP A 21 7.28 25.34 -3.08
N ASP A 22 7.40 25.66 -1.78
CA ASP A 22 8.17 24.85 -0.84
C ASP A 22 7.66 23.41 -0.73
N VAL A 23 6.35 23.21 -0.91
CA VAL A 23 5.76 21.85 -0.92
C VAL A 23 6.01 21.14 -2.24
N VAL A 24 5.94 21.89 -3.37
CA VAL A 24 6.33 21.35 -4.70
C VAL A 24 7.76 20.85 -4.67
N ASP A 25 8.71 21.69 -4.18
CA ASP A 25 10.12 21.32 -4.03
C ASP A 25 10.30 20.04 -3.20
N TYR A 26 9.57 19.92 -2.11
CA TYR A 26 9.61 18.71 -1.26
C TYR A 26 9.07 17.46 -1.96
N LEU A 27 7.96 17.57 -2.69
CA LEU A 27 7.39 16.43 -3.41
C LEU A 27 8.34 15.95 -4.51
N HIS A 28 9.01 16.85 -5.19
CA HIS A 28 10.07 16.53 -6.16
C HIS A 28 11.29 15.88 -5.49
N TYR A 29 11.71 16.37 -4.33
CA TYR A 29 12.75 15.72 -3.54
C TYR A 29 12.37 14.27 -3.17
N LEU A 30 11.10 14.03 -2.83
CA LEU A 30 10.61 12.67 -2.56
C LEU A 30 10.67 11.76 -3.81
N ASP A 31 10.30 12.29 -4.96
CA ASP A 31 10.27 11.55 -6.22
C ASP A 31 11.69 11.26 -6.73
N PHE A 32 12.51 12.30 -6.91
CA PHE A 32 13.82 12.20 -7.56
C PHE A 32 14.96 11.76 -6.65
N VAL A 33 14.99 12.27 -5.41
CA VAL A 33 16.12 12.01 -4.49
C VAL A 33 15.82 10.81 -3.60
N LYS A 34 14.60 10.74 -3.06
CA LYS A 34 14.20 9.63 -2.19
C LYS A 34 13.59 8.45 -2.94
N LEU A 35 13.39 8.56 -4.23
CA LEU A 35 12.83 7.53 -5.12
C LEU A 35 11.56 6.89 -4.53
N ARG A 36 10.67 7.73 -3.98
CA ARG A 36 9.41 7.26 -3.42
C ARG A 36 8.43 6.92 -4.54
N SER A 37 7.57 5.93 -4.29
CA SER A 37 6.56 5.56 -5.28
C SER A 37 5.61 6.73 -5.56
N PRO A 38 5.10 6.87 -6.81
CA PRO A 38 4.13 7.91 -7.17
C PRO A 38 2.90 7.93 -6.24
N ARG A 39 2.47 6.76 -5.77
CA ARG A 39 1.38 6.64 -4.79
C ARG A 39 1.73 7.28 -3.43
N THR A 40 2.98 7.16 -2.99
CA THR A 40 3.45 7.77 -1.74
C THR A 40 3.52 9.27 -1.89
N VAL A 41 4.09 9.76 -2.99
CA VAL A 41 4.20 11.20 -3.29
C VAL A 41 2.82 11.84 -3.36
N ASN A 42 1.89 11.23 -4.11
CA ASN A 42 0.50 11.70 -4.19
C ASN A 42 -0.21 11.66 -2.82
N GLY A 43 0.03 10.66 -1.99
CA GLY A 43 -0.50 10.61 -0.63
C GLY A 43 -0.01 11.78 0.25
N TYR A 44 1.27 12.13 0.13
CA TYR A 44 1.86 13.26 0.85
C TYR A 44 1.38 14.62 0.31
N TYR A 45 1.22 14.74 -1.02
CA TYR A 45 0.59 15.88 -1.65
C TYR A 45 -0.80 16.15 -1.04
N LEU A 46 -1.67 15.15 -1.01
CA LEU A 46 -3.02 15.30 -0.46
C LEU A 46 -3.02 15.66 1.03
N ASP A 47 -2.10 15.10 1.82
CA ASP A 47 -2.00 15.41 3.24
C ASP A 47 -1.48 16.83 3.51
N LEU A 48 -0.46 17.27 2.78
CA LEU A 48 0.11 18.63 2.90
C LEU A 48 -0.86 19.67 2.37
N ARG A 49 -1.52 19.41 1.24
CA ARG A 49 -2.58 20.26 0.70
C ARG A 49 -3.70 20.46 1.73
N GLY A 50 -4.16 19.38 2.37
CA GLY A 50 -5.17 19.47 3.42
C GLY A 50 -4.69 20.28 4.66
N PHE A 51 -3.42 20.15 5.02
CA PHE A 51 -2.83 20.91 6.11
C PHE A 51 -2.76 22.41 5.79
N PHE A 52 -2.28 22.80 4.61
CA PHE A 52 -2.16 24.20 4.25
C PHE A 52 -3.52 24.87 4.03
N ARG A 53 -4.55 24.13 3.57
CA ARG A 53 -5.93 24.63 3.57
C ARG A 53 -6.43 24.96 4.97
N TYR A 54 -6.19 24.08 5.92
CA TYR A 54 -6.49 24.33 7.32
C TYR A 54 -5.73 25.57 7.84
N MET A 55 -4.45 25.73 7.49
CA MET A 55 -3.66 26.89 7.92
C MET A 55 -4.17 28.20 7.32
N ILE A 56 -4.61 28.25 6.07
CA ILE A 56 -5.22 29.47 5.45
C ILE A 56 -6.45 29.90 6.23
N GLN A 57 -7.35 28.96 6.60
CA GLN A 57 -8.51 29.27 7.45
C GLN A 57 -8.07 29.76 8.84
N ARG A 58 -7.12 29.06 9.47
CA ARG A 58 -6.59 29.45 10.77
C ARG A 58 -5.92 30.83 10.77
N TRP A 59 -5.26 31.21 9.69
CA TRP A 59 -4.69 32.53 9.50
C TRP A 59 -5.74 33.61 9.14
N GLN A 60 -7.02 33.22 9.08
CA GLN A 60 -8.16 34.10 8.73
C GLN A 60 -7.99 34.80 7.37
N ARG A 61 -7.33 34.13 6.41
CA ARG A 61 -7.14 34.62 5.04
C ARG A 61 -8.36 34.40 4.15
N VAL A 62 -9.27 33.50 4.58
CA VAL A 62 -10.55 33.20 3.95
C VAL A 62 -11.61 33.04 5.02
N ALA A 63 -12.89 33.10 4.65
CA ALA A 63 -14.01 32.85 5.56
C ALA A 63 -14.02 31.36 5.99
N ASP A 64 -14.54 31.08 7.20
CA ASP A 64 -14.55 29.73 7.77
C ASP A 64 -15.40 28.75 6.95
N ASP A 65 -16.40 29.26 6.23
CA ASP A 65 -17.30 28.50 5.35
C ASP A 65 -16.81 28.35 3.91
N THR A 66 -15.62 28.90 3.58
CA THR A 66 -15.03 28.78 2.23
C THR A 66 -14.82 27.30 1.89
N PRO A 67 -15.39 26.81 0.76
CA PRO A 67 -15.18 25.43 0.33
C PRO A 67 -13.69 25.11 0.15
N PRO A 68 -13.21 23.94 0.61
CA PRO A 68 -11.79 23.58 0.53
C PRO A 68 -11.21 23.64 -0.89
N GLU A 69 -12.00 23.40 -1.92
CA GLU A 69 -11.60 23.46 -3.33
C GLU A 69 -11.34 24.89 -3.81
N GLU A 70 -11.93 25.89 -3.18
CA GLU A 70 -11.79 27.31 -3.54
C GLU A 70 -10.63 28.00 -2.82
N ILE A 71 -9.99 27.31 -1.86
CA ILE A 71 -8.86 27.86 -1.11
C ILE A 71 -7.60 27.81 -1.95
N ASP A 72 -7.10 28.98 -2.36
CA ASP A 72 -5.81 29.12 -3.04
C ASP A 72 -4.66 29.00 -2.05
N LEU A 73 -3.71 28.13 -2.35
CA LEU A 73 -2.51 27.88 -1.54
C LEU A 73 -1.23 28.44 -2.16
N THR A 74 -1.28 28.92 -3.41
CA THR A 74 -0.09 29.36 -4.15
C THR A 74 0.54 30.61 -3.54
N GLY A 75 -0.27 31.42 -2.84
CA GLY A 75 0.20 32.62 -2.14
C GLY A 75 0.89 32.39 -0.80
N ILE A 76 1.04 31.12 -0.35
CA ILE A 76 1.73 30.79 0.91
C ILE A 76 3.25 30.88 0.68
N THR A 77 3.91 31.72 1.45
CA THR A 77 5.36 31.97 1.37
C THR A 77 6.12 31.20 2.43
N THR A 78 7.44 31.05 2.27
CA THR A 78 8.33 30.50 3.32
C THR A 78 8.22 31.30 4.63
N ALA A 79 7.93 32.61 4.57
CA ALA A 79 7.73 33.45 5.77
C ALA A 79 6.48 32.99 6.54
N ASP A 80 5.39 32.65 5.84
CA ASP A 80 4.19 32.14 6.46
C ASP A 80 4.46 30.74 7.09
N ILE A 81 5.19 29.88 6.40
CA ILE A 81 5.55 28.55 6.90
C ILE A 81 6.38 28.65 8.18
N ARG A 82 7.23 29.68 8.31
CA ARG A 82 8.01 29.94 9.54
C ARG A 82 7.15 30.28 10.75
N THR A 83 5.94 30.77 10.57
CA THR A 83 5.03 31.09 11.68
C THR A 83 4.36 29.85 12.28
N ILE A 84 4.40 28.70 11.57
CA ILE A 84 3.73 27.47 12.00
C ILE A 84 4.40 26.93 13.25
N THR A 85 3.61 26.72 14.28
CA THR A 85 4.04 26.24 15.58
C THR A 85 3.67 24.77 15.80
N LYS A 86 4.22 24.18 16.83
CA LYS A 86 3.83 22.84 17.31
C LYS A 86 2.34 22.77 17.68
N HIS A 87 1.77 23.87 18.19
CA HIS A 87 0.36 23.96 18.55
C HIS A 87 -0.54 23.83 17.31
N ASP A 88 -0.18 24.51 16.22
CA ASP A 88 -0.90 24.42 14.95
C ASP A 88 -0.95 22.97 14.40
N ILE A 89 0.15 22.22 14.59
CA ILE A 89 0.19 20.81 14.21
C ILE A 89 -0.78 19.96 15.06
N PHE A 90 -0.84 20.21 16.37
CA PHE A 90 -1.78 19.51 17.25
C PHE A 90 -3.23 19.84 16.90
N ASP A 91 -3.55 21.10 16.69
CA ASP A 91 -4.89 21.55 16.34
C ASP A 91 -5.35 20.96 15.01
N PHE A 92 -4.45 20.90 14.00
CA PHE A 92 -4.74 20.21 12.74
C PHE A 92 -5.03 18.73 12.92
N LEU A 93 -4.26 18.03 13.77
CA LEU A 93 -4.47 16.60 14.01
C LEU A 93 -5.76 16.35 14.78
N ASP A 94 -6.18 17.27 15.64
CA ASP A 94 -7.48 17.18 16.34
C ASP A 94 -8.63 17.54 15.39
N HIS A 95 -8.50 18.57 14.56
CA HIS A 95 -9.43 18.87 13.48
C HIS A 95 -9.61 17.67 12.55
N ALA A 96 -8.52 17.00 12.13
CA ALA A 96 -8.59 15.80 11.33
C ALA A 96 -9.32 14.65 12.06
N ARG A 97 -9.23 14.56 13.39
CA ARG A 97 -9.99 13.60 14.19
C ARG A 97 -11.48 13.90 14.16
N SER A 98 -11.86 15.15 14.30
CA SER A 98 -13.25 15.60 14.27
C SER A 98 -13.89 15.40 12.88
N ALA A 99 -13.10 15.42 11.81
CA ALA A 99 -13.52 15.09 10.44
C ALA A 99 -13.46 13.57 10.14
N ASP A 100 -13.63 12.72 11.15
CA ASP A 100 -13.67 11.24 11.07
C ASP A 100 -12.44 10.57 10.45
N ASN A 101 -11.27 11.23 10.52
CA ASN A 101 -10.03 10.59 10.11
C ASN A 101 -9.55 9.61 11.18
N GLY A 102 -9.61 8.32 10.86
CA GLY A 102 -9.14 7.27 11.75
C GLY A 102 -7.64 7.35 12.11
N PRO A 103 -7.18 6.63 13.16
CA PRO A 103 -5.80 6.72 13.66
C PRO A 103 -4.71 6.54 12.60
N LYS A 104 -4.93 5.66 11.61
CA LYS A 104 -3.97 5.42 10.50
C LYS A 104 -3.85 6.63 9.58
N ALA A 105 -4.97 7.29 9.25
CA ALA A 105 -4.98 8.49 8.41
C ALA A 105 -4.24 9.63 9.11
N ARG A 106 -4.49 9.86 10.39
CA ARG A 106 -3.80 10.87 11.20
C ARG A 106 -2.30 10.59 11.33
N ALA A 107 -1.90 9.32 11.52
CA ALA A 107 -0.49 8.95 11.55
C ALA A 107 0.21 9.21 10.19
N ARG A 108 -0.49 8.98 9.05
CA ARG A 108 0.05 9.31 7.73
C ARG A 108 0.19 10.82 7.55
N LYS A 109 -0.82 11.62 7.95
CA LYS A 109 -0.76 13.08 7.93
C LYS A 109 0.44 13.61 8.73
N LEU A 110 0.61 13.12 9.95
CA LEU A 110 1.77 13.49 10.75
C LEU A 110 3.10 13.08 10.10
N SER A 111 3.15 11.91 9.44
CA SER A 111 4.37 11.48 8.71
C SER A 111 4.68 12.39 7.53
N ALA A 112 3.67 12.87 6.80
CA ALA A 112 3.87 13.82 5.71
C ALA A 112 4.40 15.17 6.25
N LEU A 113 3.81 15.70 7.32
CA LEU A 113 4.25 16.92 7.98
C LEU A 113 5.69 16.80 8.50
N LYS A 114 6.01 15.69 9.22
CA LYS A 114 7.37 15.43 9.70
C LYS A 114 8.39 15.41 8.57
N GLY A 115 8.04 14.74 7.46
CA GLY A 115 8.91 14.68 6.29
C GLY A 115 9.15 16.06 5.68
N PHE A 116 8.10 16.86 5.50
CA PHE A 116 8.16 18.20 4.95
C PHE A 116 8.98 19.15 5.84
N PHE A 117 8.65 19.28 7.12
CA PHE A 117 9.36 20.19 8.02
C PHE A 117 10.82 19.76 8.25
N ASN A 118 11.10 18.45 8.27
CA ASN A 118 12.48 17.98 8.30
C ASN A 118 13.26 18.38 7.04
N TYR A 119 12.63 18.26 5.85
CA TYR A 119 13.22 18.72 4.59
C TYR A 119 13.53 20.21 4.64
N MET A 120 12.58 21.02 5.09
CA MET A 120 12.74 22.49 5.21
C MET A 120 13.88 22.88 6.17
N CYS A 121 14.09 22.13 7.24
CA CYS A 121 15.17 22.39 8.22
C CYS A 121 16.53 21.85 7.78
N THR A 122 16.58 20.62 7.23
CA THR A 122 17.85 19.90 7.08
C THR A 122 18.40 19.81 5.67
N GLN A 123 17.52 19.94 4.64
CA GLN A 123 17.95 19.82 3.25
C GLN A 123 18.11 21.18 2.60
N VAL A 124 17.16 22.11 2.85
CA VAL A 124 17.15 23.43 2.23
C VAL A 124 17.44 24.57 3.21
N ASN A 125 17.53 24.31 4.50
CA ASN A 125 17.81 25.26 5.57
C ASN A 125 16.93 26.52 5.54
N ARG A 126 15.64 26.37 5.14
CA ARG A 126 14.68 27.49 5.09
C ARG A 126 13.99 27.75 6.43
N LEU A 127 14.03 26.77 7.35
CA LEU A 127 13.44 26.91 8.70
C LEU A 127 14.52 26.70 9.77
N PRO A 128 14.50 27.52 10.86
CA PRO A 128 15.46 27.39 11.95
C PRO A 128 15.16 26.24 12.92
N ALA A 129 13.89 25.81 13.02
CA ALA A 129 13.44 24.74 13.91
C ALA A 129 12.29 23.95 13.28
N ASN A 130 12.19 22.67 13.66
CA ASN A 130 11.15 21.78 13.16
C ASN A 130 9.94 21.75 14.11
N PRO A 131 8.77 22.31 13.74
CA PRO A 131 7.60 22.33 14.62
C PRO A 131 7.01 20.95 14.89
N THR A 132 7.41 19.92 14.13
CA THR A 132 6.94 18.53 14.34
C THR A 132 7.88 17.73 15.23
N GLU A 133 8.94 18.32 15.77
CA GLU A 133 9.90 17.63 16.61
C GLU A 133 9.23 17.09 17.87
N ASN A 134 9.57 15.84 18.22
CA ASN A 134 9.02 15.14 19.40
C ASN A 134 7.49 14.98 19.42
N ILE A 135 6.78 15.19 18.30
CA ILE A 135 5.37 14.83 18.20
C ILE A 135 5.27 13.33 17.90
N SER A 136 4.53 12.62 18.74
CA SER A 136 4.15 11.23 18.49
C SER A 136 2.66 11.03 18.72
N LEU A 137 2.00 10.30 17.84
CA LEU A 137 0.63 9.85 18.09
C LEU A 137 0.69 8.52 18.82
N GLY A 138 -0.15 8.37 19.84
CA GLY A 138 -0.34 7.08 20.49
C GLY A 138 -0.70 6.02 19.45
N SER A 139 0.00 4.90 19.46
CA SER A 139 -0.36 3.77 18.60
C SER A 139 -1.59 3.09 19.21
N PRO A 140 -2.69 2.91 18.45
CA PRO A 140 -3.77 2.07 18.94
C PRO A 140 -3.22 0.67 19.25
N ALA A 141 -3.77 0.04 20.28
CA ALA A 141 -3.40 -1.32 20.62
C ALA A 141 -3.42 -2.19 19.35
N ARG A 142 -2.31 -2.90 19.09
CA ARG A 142 -2.21 -3.77 17.93
C ARG A 142 -3.26 -4.87 18.08
N ALA A 143 -4.35 -4.79 17.31
CA ALA A 143 -5.27 -5.90 17.20
C ALA A 143 -4.50 -7.12 16.66
N LEU A 144 -4.78 -8.30 17.22
CA LEU A 144 -4.20 -9.55 16.71
C LEU A 144 -4.48 -9.68 15.21
N PRO A 145 -3.50 -10.14 14.42
CA PRO A 145 -3.68 -10.30 12.98
C PRO A 145 -4.84 -11.25 12.70
N LYS A 146 -5.83 -10.80 11.93
CA LYS A 146 -6.89 -11.68 11.43
C LYS A 146 -6.33 -12.50 10.27
N TYR A 147 -6.43 -13.81 10.33
CA TYR A 147 -6.06 -14.76 9.29
C TYR A 147 -7.11 -15.87 9.18
N LEU A 148 -7.16 -16.59 8.08
CA LEU A 148 -8.01 -17.77 7.90
C LEU A 148 -7.36 -18.97 8.60
N THR A 149 -8.15 -19.76 9.31
CA THR A 149 -7.70 -21.09 9.73
C THR A 149 -7.46 -21.97 8.51
N ARG A 150 -6.81 -23.14 8.70
CA ARG A 150 -6.60 -24.11 7.63
C ARG A 150 -7.93 -24.54 7.02
N ASP A 151 -8.93 -24.86 7.82
CA ASP A 151 -10.25 -25.32 7.37
C ASP A 151 -10.99 -24.23 6.62
N GLU A 152 -10.89 -22.96 7.06
CA GLU A 152 -11.46 -21.81 6.34
C GLU A 152 -10.76 -21.58 5.00
N ALA A 153 -9.43 -21.78 4.92
CA ALA A 153 -8.70 -21.68 3.66
C ALA A 153 -9.11 -22.79 2.67
N VAL A 154 -9.31 -24.01 3.15
CA VAL A 154 -9.87 -25.12 2.36
C VAL A 154 -11.29 -24.80 1.93
N THR A 155 -12.15 -24.33 2.82
CA THR A 155 -13.53 -23.91 2.52
C THR A 155 -13.55 -22.83 1.44
N LEU A 156 -12.65 -21.84 1.51
CA LEU A 156 -12.52 -20.79 0.50
C LEU A 156 -12.22 -21.36 -0.89
N LEU A 157 -11.25 -22.29 -0.98
CA LEU A 157 -10.84 -22.91 -2.25
C LEU A 157 -11.92 -23.85 -2.82
N SER A 158 -12.69 -24.51 -1.95
CA SER A 158 -13.72 -25.49 -2.36
C SER A 158 -15.04 -24.82 -2.78
N ASN A 159 -15.29 -23.57 -2.42
CA ASN A 159 -16.55 -22.87 -2.67
C ASN A 159 -16.44 -21.73 -3.69
N ILE A 160 -15.48 -21.78 -4.60
CA ILE A 160 -15.31 -20.78 -5.64
C ILE A 160 -16.43 -20.90 -6.67
N GLN A 161 -17.28 -19.86 -6.71
CA GLN A 161 -18.30 -19.70 -7.74
C GLN A 161 -17.85 -18.64 -8.74
N SER A 162 -17.40 -19.06 -9.91
CA SER A 162 -16.84 -18.17 -10.93
C SER A 162 -17.07 -18.69 -12.34
N ASP A 163 -17.32 -17.78 -13.26
CA ASP A 163 -17.35 -18.02 -14.70
C ASP A 163 -15.95 -18.26 -15.31
N PHE A 164 -14.91 -18.09 -14.52
CA PHE A 164 -13.53 -18.40 -14.88
C PHE A 164 -12.81 -19.06 -13.69
N TYR A 165 -13.31 -20.23 -13.31
CA TYR A 165 -12.93 -20.97 -12.11
C TYR A 165 -11.41 -21.20 -12.01
N GLU A 166 -10.77 -21.71 -13.07
CA GLU A 166 -9.34 -22.08 -13.05
C GLU A 166 -8.45 -20.88 -12.75
N ARG A 167 -8.82 -19.70 -13.27
CA ARG A 167 -8.11 -18.44 -12.97
C ARG A 167 -8.26 -18.05 -11.51
N ASP A 168 -9.50 -18.03 -11.03
CA ASP A 168 -9.80 -17.52 -9.68
C ASP A 168 -9.27 -18.50 -8.62
N TYR A 169 -9.33 -19.82 -8.89
CA TYR A 169 -8.70 -20.86 -8.08
C TYR A 169 -7.16 -20.68 -8.04
N CYS A 170 -6.51 -20.46 -9.17
CA CYS A 170 -5.08 -20.24 -9.25
C CYS A 170 -4.65 -18.96 -8.48
N ILE A 171 -5.40 -17.86 -8.61
CA ILE A 171 -5.14 -16.62 -7.86
C ILE A 171 -5.17 -16.89 -6.35
N LEU A 172 -6.21 -17.56 -5.84
CA LEU A 172 -6.34 -17.85 -4.41
C LEU A 172 -5.29 -18.82 -3.91
N THR A 173 -4.97 -19.86 -4.70
CA THR A 173 -3.93 -20.83 -4.39
C THR A 173 -2.56 -20.16 -4.24
N LEU A 174 -2.18 -19.25 -5.15
CA LEU A 174 -0.93 -18.51 -5.05
C LEU A 174 -0.92 -17.56 -3.84
N PHE A 175 -2.02 -16.89 -3.53
CA PHE A 175 -2.07 -16.06 -2.32
C PHE A 175 -1.87 -16.88 -1.05
N LEU A 176 -2.50 -18.05 -0.95
CA LEU A 176 -2.51 -18.90 0.25
C LEU A 176 -1.24 -19.74 0.43
N ASN A 177 -0.57 -20.11 -0.67
CA ASN A 177 0.62 -20.95 -0.61
C ASN A 177 1.94 -20.17 -0.78
N CYS A 178 1.95 -19.06 -1.54
CA CYS A 178 3.18 -18.30 -1.78
C CYS A 178 3.21 -16.99 -1.00
N GLY A 179 2.10 -16.57 -0.41
CA GLY A 179 2.03 -15.33 0.35
C GLY A 179 2.38 -14.08 -0.45
N MET A 180 2.09 -14.04 -1.74
CA MET A 180 2.42 -12.92 -2.64
C MET A 180 1.70 -11.63 -2.24
N ARG A 181 2.31 -10.48 -2.56
CA ARG A 181 1.60 -9.19 -2.49
C ARG A 181 0.68 -9.06 -3.72
N LEU A 182 -0.44 -8.36 -3.55
CA LEU A 182 -1.36 -8.10 -4.67
C LEU A 182 -0.64 -7.46 -5.87
N ALA A 183 0.21 -6.47 -5.65
CA ALA A 183 0.96 -5.82 -6.71
C ALA A 183 1.92 -6.79 -7.43
N GLU A 184 2.54 -7.71 -6.70
CA GLU A 184 3.40 -8.75 -7.27
C GLU A 184 2.59 -9.70 -8.16
N LEU A 185 1.45 -10.18 -7.68
CA LEU A 185 0.61 -11.11 -8.44
C LEU A 185 0.06 -10.49 -9.73
N VAL A 186 -0.25 -9.18 -9.72
CA VAL A 186 -0.73 -8.46 -10.91
C VAL A 186 0.33 -8.39 -12.01
N THR A 187 1.61 -8.27 -11.64
CA THR A 187 2.71 -8.05 -12.59
C THR A 187 3.34 -9.32 -13.12
N ILE A 188 2.93 -10.50 -12.65
CA ILE A 188 3.47 -11.77 -13.11
C ILE A 188 3.22 -11.96 -14.62
N ASP A 189 4.26 -12.34 -15.33
CA ASP A 189 4.24 -12.71 -16.73
C ASP A 189 4.38 -14.23 -16.94
N MET A 190 3.98 -14.70 -18.11
CA MET A 190 4.14 -16.10 -18.50
C MET A 190 5.62 -16.54 -18.52
N GLY A 191 6.54 -15.60 -18.80
CA GLY A 191 7.97 -15.84 -18.83
C GLY A 191 8.68 -15.83 -17.46
N ASP A 192 7.96 -15.50 -16.37
CA ASP A 192 8.55 -15.47 -15.02
C ASP A 192 8.69 -16.86 -14.37
N PHE A 193 8.18 -17.89 -15.03
CA PHE A 193 8.22 -19.28 -14.51
C PHE A 193 9.46 -20.00 -15.00
N ARG A 194 10.13 -20.71 -14.09
CA ARG A 194 11.21 -21.66 -14.36
C ARG A 194 11.00 -22.89 -13.50
N ASP A 195 10.69 -24.01 -14.13
CA ASP A 195 10.41 -25.29 -13.45
C ASP A 195 9.39 -25.13 -12.31
N ASP A 196 9.81 -25.31 -11.08
CA ASP A 196 9.03 -25.19 -9.85
C ASP A 196 9.15 -23.81 -9.17
N THR A 197 9.72 -22.83 -9.85
CA THR A 197 9.92 -21.49 -9.30
C THR A 197 9.26 -20.40 -10.12
N ILE A 198 8.96 -19.28 -9.46
CA ILE A 198 8.50 -18.07 -10.09
C ILE A 198 9.38 -16.90 -9.64
N ARG A 199 9.84 -16.10 -10.59
CA ARG A 199 10.55 -14.86 -10.35
C ARG A 199 9.53 -13.76 -10.02
N ILE A 200 9.70 -13.09 -8.89
CA ILE A 200 8.86 -11.98 -8.45
C ILE A 200 9.71 -10.74 -8.29
N VAL A 201 9.28 -9.65 -8.92
CA VAL A 201 9.87 -8.32 -8.76
C VAL A 201 9.12 -7.57 -7.67
N GLY A 202 9.81 -7.28 -6.57
CA GLY A 202 9.26 -6.58 -5.42
C GLY A 202 9.48 -5.06 -5.47
N LYS A 203 9.23 -4.40 -4.35
CA LYS A 203 9.46 -2.95 -4.21
C LYS A 203 10.93 -2.61 -4.42
N GLY A 204 11.20 -1.57 -5.21
CA GLY A 204 12.58 -1.14 -5.52
C GLY A 204 13.29 -2.06 -6.50
N SER A 205 12.53 -2.76 -7.36
CA SER A 205 13.06 -3.70 -8.38
C SER A 205 13.88 -4.85 -7.81
N LYS A 206 13.71 -5.17 -6.51
CA LYS A 206 14.36 -6.34 -5.90
C LYS A 206 13.67 -7.60 -6.36
N GLU A 207 14.43 -8.50 -6.96
CA GLU A 207 13.95 -9.79 -7.43
C GLU A 207 14.10 -10.83 -6.33
N ARG A 208 13.16 -11.77 -6.27
CA ARG A 208 13.25 -13.00 -5.50
C ARG A 208 12.63 -14.18 -6.24
N LEU A 209 13.11 -15.37 -5.98
CA LEU A 209 12.47 -16.60 -6.41
C LEU A 209 11.52 -17.10 -5.33
N VAL A 210 10.36 -17.55 -5.75
CA VAL A 210 9.37 -18.21 -4.90
C VAL A 210 9.16 -19.63 -5.41
N TYR A 211 9.38 -20.62 -4.55
CA TYR A 211 9.13 -22.02 -4.85
C TYR A 211 7.63 -22.32 -4.83
N LEU A 212 7.20 -23.10 -5.81
CA LEU A 212 5.83 -23.49 -6.01
C LEU A 212 5.65 -24.95 -5.55
N ASN A 213 4.74 -25.20 -4.64
CA ASN A 213 4.35 -26.54 -4.30
C ASN A 213 3.43 -27.17 -5.37
N ASP A 214 3.18 -28.48 -5.26
CA ASP A 214 2.38 -29.24 -6.22
C ASP A 214 0.98 -28.63 -6.43
N ALA A 215 0.36 -28.09 -5.38
CA ALA A 215 -0.94 -27.43 -5.49
C ALA A 215 -0.89 -26.16 -6.36
N CYS A 216 0.19 -25.37 -6.24
CA CYS A 216 0.41 -24.21 -7.09
C CYS A 216 0.70 -24.60 -8.54
N LEU A 217 1.51 -25.63 -8.75
CA LEU A 217 1.87 -26.13 -10.08
C LEU A 217 0.64 -26.68 -10.81
N ASP A 218 -0.19 -27.49 -10.15
CA ASP A 218 -1.45 -28.00 -10.70
C ASP A 218 -2.42 -26.86 -11.05
N ALA A 219 -2.64 -25.93 -10.12
CA ALA A 219 -3.51 -24.78 -10.36
C ALA A 219 -3.04 -23.91 -11.55
N LEU A 220 -1.74 -23.69 -11.67
CA LEU A 220 -1.13 -22.97 -12.79
C LEU A 220 -1.28 -23.71 -14.10
N GLN A 221 -1.04 -25.00 -14.13
CA GLN A 221 -1.16 -25.82 -15.33
C GLN A 221 -2.59 -25.81 -15.87
N ARG A 222 -3.59 -26.01 -14.99
CA ARG A 222 -5.01 -25.93 -15.35
C ARG A 222 -5.36 -24.54 -15.89
N TYR A 223 -4.96 -23.49 -15.21
CA TYR A 223 -5.25 -22.15 -15.66
C TYR A 223 -4.55 -21.79 -16.98
N LYS A 224 -3.25 -22.10 -17.13
CA LYS A 224 -2.51 -21.86 -18.38
C LYS A 224 -3.19 -22.50 -19.58
N LYS A 225 -3.73 -23.73 -19.43
CA LYS A 225 -4.44 -24.45 -20.49
C LYS A 225 -5.70 -23.67 -20.94
N VAL A 226 -6.56 -23.25 -20.04
CA VAL A 226 -7.78 -22.50 -20.40
C VAL A 226 -7.47 -21.07 -20.82
N ARG A 227 -6.42 -20.45 -20.29
CA ARG A 227 -5.97 -19.10 -20.70
C ARG A 227 -5.55 -19.08 -22.17
N THR A 228 -4.73 -20.04 -22.59
CA THR A 228 -4.24 -20.11 -24.00
C THR A 228 -5.36 -20.36 -25.00
N SER A 229 -6.47 -20.95 -24.57
CA SER A 229 -7.65 -21.22 -25.39
C SER A 229 -8.63 -20.04 -25.46
N LEU A 230 -8.35 -18.89 -24.81
CA LEU A 230 -9.22 -17.72 -24.87
C LEU A 230 -9.21 -17.10 -26.29
N PRO A 231 -10.38 -16.95 -26.94
CA PRO A 231 -10.45 -16.45 -28.32
C PRO A 231 -10.08 -14.95 -28.42
N ASN A 232 -10.19 -14.22 -27.31
CA ASN A 232 -9.96 -12.76 -27.26
C ASN A 232 -8.71 -12.41 -26.43
N LEU A 233 -7.71 -13.27 -26.41
CA LEU A 233 -6.46 -13.00 -25.66
C LEU A 233 -5.68 -11.86 -26.33
N VAL A 234 -5.61 -10.70 -25.64
CA VAL A 234 -4.91 -9.49 -26.08
C VAL A 234 -3.51 -9.42 -25.48
N ASP A 235 -3.42 -9.53 -24.13
CA ASP A 235 -2.12 -9.49 -23.43
C ASP A 235 -1.57 -10.91 -23.33
N ARG A 236 -0.59 -11.21 -24.20
CA ARG A 236 0.01 -12.55 -24.27
C ARG A 236 1.03 -12.81 -23.17
N ASP A 237 1.62 -11.76 -22.62
CA ASP A 237 2.65 -11.86 -21.59
C ASP A 237 2.05 -12.01 -20.20
N ALA A 238 1.01 -11.25 -19.87
CA ALA A 238 0.37 -11.30 -18.54
C ALA A 238 -0.09 -12.69 -18.15
N LEU A 239 0.28 -13.18 -16.99
CA LEU A 239 -0.27 -14.43 -16.46
C LEU A 239 -1.79 -14.32 -16.29
N PHE A 240 -2.28 -13.35 -15.51
CA PHE A 240 -3.69 -13.23 -15.18
C PHE A 240 -4.40 -12.23 -16.09
N VAL A 241 -5.34 -12.73 -16.87
CA VAL A 241 -6.11 -11.96 -17.85
C VAL A 241 -7.61 -11.98 -17.57
N SER A 242 -8.30 -10.96 -18.09
CA SER A 242 -9.75 -10.87 -18.05
C SER A 242 -10.36 -11.79 -19.11
N LYS A 243 -11.29 -12.67 -18.73
CA LYS A 243 -12.06 -13.50 -19.68
C LYS A 243 -12.79 -12.66 -20.73
N ARG A 244 -13.28 -11.46 -20.34
CA ARG A 244 -14.06 -10.61 -21.23
C ARG A 244 -13.20 -9.81 -22.20
N THR A 245 -12.03 -9.30 -21.76
CA THR A 245 -11.24 -8.35 -22.56
C THR A 245 -9.90 -8.90 -23.02
N GLY A 246 -9.47 -10.07 -22.53
CA GLY A 246 -8.15 -10.65 -22.84
C GLY A 246 -6.95 -9.84 -22.33
N LYS A 247 -7.17 -8.74 -21.61
CA LYS A 247 -6.13 -7.86 -21.07
C LYS A 247 -5.74 -8.27 -19.65
N ARG A 248 -4.54 -7.88 -19.19
CA ARG A 248 -4.04 -8.06 -17.81
C ARG A 248 -5.08 -7.60 -16.79
N LEU A 249 -5.25 -8.35 -15.72
CA LEU A 249 -6.09 -7.94 -14.60
C LEU A 249 -5.45 -6.79 -13.83
N SER A 250 -6.25 -5.79 -13.48
CA SER A 250 -5.83 -4.76 -12.53
C SER A 250 -5.91 -5.27 -11.09
N ALA A 251 -5.15 -4.62 -10.18
CA ALA A 251 -5.20 -4.90 -8.74
C ALA A 251 -6.64 -4.85 -8.20
N ARG A 252 -7.42 -3.81 -8.59
CA ARG A 252 -8.83 -3.67 -8.20
C ARG A 252 -9.68 -4.86 -8.66
N ARG A 253 -9.42 -5.40 -9.86
CA ARG A 253 -10.17 -6.55 -10.35
C ARG A 253 -9.85 -7.82 -9.57
N ILE A 254 -8.60 -8.04 -9.19
CA ILE A 254 -8.21 -9.17 -8.32
C ILE A 254 -8.83 -9.01 -6.93
N GLU A 255 -8.85 -7.80 -6.35
CA GLU A 255 -9.56 -7.55 -5.08
C GLU A 255 -11.04 -7.93 -5.17
N GLN A 256 -11.73 -7.57 -6.27
CA GLN A 256 -13.12 -7.94 -6.50
C GLN A 256 -13.32 -9.46 -6.65
N ILE A 257 -12.38 -10.17 -7.30
CA ILE A 257 -12.40 -11.62 -7.42
C ILE A 257 -12.29 -12.25 -6.03
N VAL A 258 -11.29 -11.86 -5.24
CA VAL A 258 -11.08 -12.34 -3.87
C VAL A 258 -12.32 -12.07 -3.00
N ALA A 259 -12.89 -10.87 -3.08
CA ALA A 259 -14.10 -10.52 -2.30
C ALA A 259 -15.30 -11.41 -2.64
N ARG A 260 -15.54 -11.70 -3.93
CA ARG A 260 -16.61 -12.63 -4.37
C ARG A 260 -16.36 -14.06 -3.90
N CYS A 261 -15.14 -14.56 -4.01
CA CYS A 261 -14.81 -15.92 -3.53
C CYS A 261 -14.98 -16.01 -2.00
N LEU A 262 -14.61 -14.99 -1.24
CA LEU A 262 -14.86 -14.92 0.21
C LEU A 262 -16.37 -14.90 0.52
N GLN A 263 -17.16 -14.21 -0.29
CA GLN A 263 -18.62 -14.18 -0.16
C GLN A 263 -19.23 -15.56 -0.42
N SER A 264 -18.83 -16.24 -1.51
CA SER A 264 -19.29 -17.60 -1.84
C SER A 264 -18.94 -18.63 -0.77
N ALA A 265 -17.81 -18.43 -0.06
CA ALA A 265 -17.37 -19.27 1.05
C ALA A 265 -18.00 -18.92 2.41
N GLY A 266 -18.91 -17.92 2.49
CA GLY A 266 -19.51 -17.48 3.76
C GLY A 266 -18.54 -16.70 4.66
N LEU A 267 -17.44 -16.19 4.13
CA LEU A 267 -16.36 -15.52 4.87
C LEU A 267 -16.39 -13.99 4.70
N SER A 268 -17.45 -13.43 4.09
CA SER A 268 -17.63 -11.98 3.92
C SER A 268 -17.85 -11.28 5.26
N GLY A 269 -17.62 -9.95 5.30
CA GLY A 269 -17.83 -9.13 6.52
C GLY A 269 -16.76 -9.29 7.61
N ARG A 270 -15.88 -10.28 7.51
CA ARG A 270 -14.82 -10.56 8.51
C ARG A 270 -13.54 -9.76 8.27
N GLY A 271 -13.51 -8.91 7.24
CA GLY A 271 -12.41 -8.01 6.90
C GLY A 271 -11.22 -8.70 6.21
N PHE A 272 -11.45 -9.85 5.55
CA PHE A 272 -10.45 -10.51 4.72
C PHE A 272 -10.24 -9.77 3.40
N SER A 273 -9.03 -9.84 2.87
CA SER A 273 -8.59 -9.16 1.64
C SER A 273 -7.32 -9.85 1.11
N PRO A 274 -6.82 -9.56 -0.09
CA PRO A 274 -5.55 -10.11 -0.58
C PRO A 274 -4.40 -9.98 0.43
N HIS A 275 -4.31 -8.83 1.12
CA HIS A 275 -3.30 -8.65 2.18
C HIS A 275 -3.49 -9.59 3.37
N LYS A 276 -4.75 -9.88 3.74
CA LYS A 276 -5.05 -10.83 4.81
C LYS A 276 -4.84 -12.28 4.39
N LEU A 277 -5.03 -12.62 3.10
CA LEU A 277 -4.67 -13.94 2.57
C LEU A 277 -3.15 -14.16 2.62
N ARG A 278 -2.35 -13.13 2.33
CA ARG A 278 -0.89 -13.19 2.54
C ARG A 278 -0.53 -13.40 4.03
N HIS A 279 -1.25 -12.74 4.95
CA HIS A 279 -1.06 -13.00 6.38
C HIS A 279 -1.46 -14.42 6.76
N THR A 280 -2.50 -14.97 6.15
CA THR A 280 -2.92 -16.35 6.31
C THR A 280 -1.81 -17.31 5.87
N ALA A 281 -1.28 -17.13 4.66
CA ALA A 281 -0.16 -17.93 4.15
C ALA A 281 1.03 -17.94 5.12
N ALA A 282 1.48 -16.75 5.55
CA ALA A 282 2.58 -16.60 6.48
C ALA A 282 2.32 -17.29 7.83
N THR A 283 1.10 -17.17 8.35
CA THR A 283 0.70 -17.81 9.61
C THR A 283 0.68 -19.34 9.49
N LEU A 284 0.09 -19.86 8.42
CA LEU A 284 0.00 -21.31 8.18
C LEU A 284 1.39 -21.92 7.93
N MET A 285 2.28 -21.24 7.19
CA MET A 285 3.67 -21.68 7.01
C MET A 285 4.41 -21.72 8.36
N TYR A 286 4.26 -20.69 9.20
CA TYR A 286 4.88 -20.65 10.52
C TYR A 286 4.34 -21.75 11.45
N GLN A 287 3.03 -21.99 11.45
CA GLN A 287 2.41 -23.10 12.18
C GLN A 287 2.83 -24.49 11.66
N GLY A 288 3.15 -24.56 10.36
CA GLY A 288 3.70 -25.76 9.72
C GLY A 288 5.20 -25.99 10.00
N GLY A 289 5.85 -25.12 10.80
CA GLY A 289 7.24 -25.30 11.23
C GLY A 289 8.28 -24.56 10.40
N VAL A 290 7.88 -23.72 9.44
CA VAL A 290 8.82 -22.86 8.72
C VAL A 290 9.42 -21.84 9.69
N ASP A 291 10.76 -21.81 9.75
CA ASP A 291 11.45 -20.87 10.63
C ASP A 291 11.26 -19.40 10.19
N MET A 292 11.51 -18.48 11.12
CA MET A 292 11.24 -17.05 10.93
C MET A 292 12.11 -16.41 9.84
N LEU A 293 13.34 -16.90 9.66
CA LEU A 293 14.27 -16.36 8.68
C LEU A 293 13.86 -16.80 7.27
N ALA A 294 13.56 -18.08 7.09
CA ALA A 294 13.02 -18.61 5.84
C ALA A 294 11.68 -17.93 5.48
N LEU A 295 10.79 -17.72 6.47
CA LEU A 295 9.53 -17.02 6.25
C LEU A 295 9.74 -15.56 5.78
N LYS A 296 10.74 -14.86 6.33
CA LYS A 296 11.13 -13.51 5.89
C LYS A 296 11.56 -13.52 4.42
N GLU A 297 12.37 -14.48 4.01
CA GLU A 297 12.86 -14.61 2.63
C GLU A 297 11.71 -14.92 1.66
N ILE A 298 10.89 -15.94 1.97
CA ILE A 298 9.71 -16.32 1.16
C ILE A 298 8.80 -15.11 0.94
N LEU A 299 8.52 -14.35 2.00
CA LEU A 299 7.64 -13.20 1.92
C LEU A 299 8.32 -11.95 1.35
N GLY A 300 9.63 -11.88 1.29
CA GLY A 300 10.36 -10.68 0.85
C GLY A 300 10.11 -9.49 1.80
N HIS A 301 10.26 -9.70 3.11
CA HIS A 301 10.18 -8.66 4.12
C HIS A 301 11.55 -8.00 4.31
N GLU A 302 11.65 -6.69 4.13
CA GLU A 302 12.88 -5.93 4.38
C GLU A 302 13.26 -5.94 5.87
N ASN A 303 12.26 -5.85 6.77
CA ASN A 303 12.48 -5.81 8.22
C ASN A 303 11.94 -7.06 8.91
N VAL A 304 12.74 -7.62 9.81
CA VAL A 304 12.36 -8.76 10.69
C VAL A 304 11.15 -8.41 11.55
N SER A 305 11.01 -7.15 11.99
CA SER A 305 9.87 -6.68 12.78
C SER A 305 8.51 -6.90 12.11
N THR A 306 8.48 -6.95 10.78
CA THR A 306 7.25 -7.26 10.02
C THR A 306 6.90 -8.75 10.11
N THR A 307 7.87 -9.62 10.36
CA THR A 307 7.69 -11.07 10.50
C THR A 307 7.44 -11.44 11.96
N GLN A 308 7.94 -10.67 12.92
CA GLN A 308 7.75 -10.92 14.37
C GLN A 308 6.28 -10.90 14.83
N ILE A 309 5.36 -10.33 14.04
CA ILE A 309 3.93 -10.39 14.36
C ILE A 309 3.40 -11.84 14.42
N TYR A 310 4.07 -12.78 13.76
CA TYR A 310 3.66 -14.20 13.75
C TYR A 310 4.14 -14.95 15.00
N THR A 311 5.15 -14.45 15.74
CA THR A 311 5.63 -15.09 16.98
C THR A 311 4.61 -15.04 18.13
N HIS A 312 3.70 -14.05 18.11
CA HIS A 312 2.64 -13.96 19.11
C HIS A 312 1.63 -15.12 19.00
N ILE A 313 1.49 -15.73 17.81
CA ILE A 313 0.56 -16.82 17.55
C ILE A 313 1.01 -18.11 18.24
N ASN A 314 2.33 -18.33 18.32
CA ASN A 314 2.89 -19.53 18.98
C ASN A 314 2.75 -19.47 20.52
N ARG A 315 2.69 -18.25 21.11
CA ARG A 315 2.49 -18.10 22.56
C ARG A 315 1.11 -18.52 23.03
N GLU A 316 0.08 -18.39 22.20
CA GLU A 316 -1.28 -18.88 22.52
C GLU A 316 -1.36 -20.41 22.42
N GLN A 317 -0.59 -21.04 21.53
CA GLN A 317 -0.48 -22.50 21.44
C GLN A 317 0.31 -23.06 22.64
N LEU A 318 1.38 -22.39 23.07
CA LEU A 318 2.15 -22.76 24.26
C LEU A 318 1.36 -22.64 25.57
N LYS A 319 0.31 -21.80 25.59
CA LYS A 319 -0.60 -21.72 26.76
C LYS A 319 -1.69 -22.77 26.75
N LYS A 320 -1.90 -23.47 25.62
CA LYS A 320 -2.90 -24.54 25.47
C LYS A 320 -2.27 -25.93 25.52
N ALA A 321 -0.96 -26.05 25.51
CA ALA A 321 -0.16 -27.26 25.74
C ALA A 321 0.26 -27.34 27.21
#